data_f00b686077349e7f61d7c4adefe74351
#
_entry.id   f00b686077349e7f61d7c4adefe74351
#
_cell.length_a   1.000
_cell.length_b   1.000
_cell.length_c   1.000
_cell.angle_alpha   90.00
_cell.angle_beta   90.00
_cell.angle_gamma   90.00
#
_symmetry.space_group_name_H-M   'P 1'
#
loop_
_entity.id
_entity.type
_entity.pdbx_description
1 polymer ?
#
loop_
_entity_poly.entity_id
_entity_poly.type
_entity_poly.pdbx_seq_one_letter_code
_entity_poly.pdbx_strand_id
1 'polypeptide(L)'
;VNASPVIATAEVNAPVRILALGDSLTAGYGLARAEAFPVKLQAALNRQGVVAEVVNGGVSGDTSTGGVGRLAWLLGSDPASAFDAVIIELGANDGLRGLDPADTERNLAALIRTAEQRGLLVLLTGMLAPPNLGAEYGKQFNGLYPRLADAHGVAFYPFFLEGVAARPELNLTDALHPNAAGVDVIVENILPLVRNLLAEVKKQRKA
;
A
#
# COMPACT_ATOMS: atom_id res chain seq x y z
N VAL A 1 -46.43 10.00 -12.85
CA VAL A 1 -45.79 8.92 -12.09
C VAL A 1 -44.30 9.16 -12.19
N ASN A 2 -43.75 9.83 -11.16
CA ASN A 2 -42.30 10.10 -11.08
C ASN A 2 -41.58 8.84 -10.55
N ALA A 3 -40.78 8.23 -11.38
CA ALA A 3 -39.82 7.22 -10.94
C ALA A 3 -38.64 7.95 -10.31
N SER A 4 -38.51 7.88 -8.98
CA SER A 4 -37.33 8.36 -8.25
C SER A 4 -36.12 7.46 -8.56
N PRO A 5 -34.91 8.02 -8.64
CA PRO A 5 -33.72 7.25 -9.01
C PRO A 5 -33.26 6.35 -7.86
N VAL A 6 -33.42 5.04 -8.03
CA VAL A 6 -32.92 3.99 -7.12
C VAL A 6 -31.38 3.82 -7.23
N ILE A 7 -30.72 4.57 -8.11
CA ILE A 7 -29.30 4.42 -8.44
C ILE A 7 -28.36 4.98 -7.35
N ALA A 8 -28.76 6.06 -6.66
CA ALA A 8 -27.87 6.77 -5.72
C ALA A 8 -27.59 5.99 -4.40
N THR A 9 -28.44 5.05 -4.00
CA THR A 9 -28.25 4.31 -2.73
C THR A 9 -27.38 3.07 -2.86
N ALA A 10 -27.20 2.52 -4.06
CA ALA A 10 -26.37 1.35 -4.31
C ALA A 10 -24.87 1.68 -4.28
N GLU A 11 -24.45 2.84 -4.77
CA GLU A 11 -23.04 3.27 -4.79
C GLU A 11 -22.50 3.60 -3.39
N VAL A 12 -23.31 4.14 -2.50
CA VAL A 12 -22.90 4.48 -1.13
C VAL A 12 -22.61 3.22 -0.29
N ASN A 13 -23.19 2.08 -0.62
CA ASN A 13 -23.03 0.82 0.10
C ASN A 13 -22.09 -0.18 -0.60
N ALA A 14 -21.55 0.15 -1.76
CA ALA A 14 -20.58 -0.71 -2.43
C ALA A 14 -19.29 -0.86 -1.58
N PRO A 15 -18.66 -2.04 -1.58
CA PRO A 15 -17.38 -2.22 -0.91
C PRO A 15 -16.37 -1.16 -1.35
N VAL A 16 -15.59 -0.64 -0.40
CA VAL A 16 -14.45 0.20 -0.77
C VAL A 16 -13.37 -0.68 -1.36
N ARG A 17 -12.89 -0.35 -2.56
CA ARG A 17 -11.88 -1.12 -3.27
C ARG A 17 -10.50 -0.49 -3.10
N ILE A 18 -9.56 -1.26 -2.55
CA ILE A 18 -8.19 -0.84 -2.28
C ILE A 18 -7.25 -1.66 -3.15
N LEU A 19 -6.38 -1.00 -3.90
CA LEU A 19 -5.23 -1.65 -4.53
C LEU A 19 -4.06 -1.65 -3.54
N ALA A 20 -3.55 -2.80 -3.16
CA ALA A 20 -2.28 -2.92 -2.47
C ALA A 20 -1.17 -3.10 -3.53
N LEU A 21 -0.54 -2.01 -3.94
CA LEU A 21 0.57 -1.98 -4.88
C LEU A 21 1.88 -2.16 -4.12
N GLY A 22 2.61 -3.22 -4.39
CA GLY A 22 3.84 -3.49 -3.65
C GLY A 22 4.74 -4.54 -4.29
N ASP A 23 5.71 -4.98 -3.54
CA ASP A 23 6.66 -6.01 -3.97
C ASP A 23 6.37 -7.39 -3.35
N SER A 24 7.40 -8.12 -2.92
CA SER A 24 7.27 -9.42 -2.27
C SER A 24 6.56 -9.37 -0.92
N LEU A 25 6.67 -8.26 -0.19
CA LEU A 25 6.03 -8.05 1.10
C LEU A 25 4.50 -7.98 0.95
N THR A 26 4.03 -7.32 -0.09
CA THR A 26 2.61 -7.28 -0.47
C THR A 26 2.15 -8.56 -1.12
N ALA A 27 2.95 -9.13 -2.03
CA ALA A 27 2.61 -10.37 -2.75
C ALA A 27 2.39 -11.57 -1.81
N GLY A 28 3.08 -11.59 -0.66
CA GLY A 28 3.08 -12.71 0.28
C GLY A 28 4.10 -13.78 -0.09
N TYR A 29 5.34 -13.36 -0.42
CA TYR A 29 6.43 -14.28 -0.75
C TYR A 29 6.65 -15.33 0.34
N GLY A 30 6.72 -16.60 -0.07
CA GLY A 30 6.94 -17.73 0.84
C GLY A 30 5.75 -18.10 1.73
N LEU A 31 4.59 -17.45 1.56
CA LEU A 31 3.39 -17.66 2.36
C LEU A 31 2.28 -18.35 1.55
N ALA A 32 1.36 -18.99 2.25
CA ALA A 32 0.09 -19.39 1.63
C ALA A 32 -0.72 -18.14 1.24
N ARG A 33 -1.52 -18.23 0.17
CA ARG A 33 -2.32 -17.09 -0.33
C ARG A 33 -3.15 -16.41 0.76
N ALA A 34 -3.73 -17.19 1.68
CA ALA A 34 -4.54 -16.68 2.79
C ALA A 34 -3.74 -15.88 3.83
N GLU A 35 -2.42 -16.01 3.84
CA GLU A 35 -1.51 -15.36 4.80
C GLU A 35 -0.89 -14.08 4.23
N ALA A 36 -1.08 -13.80 2.93
CA ALA A 36 -0.58 -12.58 2.30
C ALA A 36 -1.22 -11.32 2.92
N PHE A 37 -0.43 -10.24 3.00
CA PHE A 37 -0.83 -8.97 3.61
C PHE A 37 -2.21 -8.46 3.16
N PRO A 38 -2.55 -8.39 1.85
CA PRO A 38 -3.85 -7.87 1.42
C PRO A 38 -5.02 -8.71 1.90
N VAL A 39 -4.87 -10.04 1.94
CA VAL A 39 -5.92 -10.96 2.39
C VAL A 39 -6.15 -10.84 3.89
N LYS A 40 -5.07 -10.77 4.68
CA LYS A 40 -5.17 -10.57 6.13
C LYS A 40 -5.71 -9.18 6.48
N LEU A 41 -5.31 -8.14 5.74
CA LEU A 41 -5.86 -6.79 5.90
C LEU A 41 -7.37 -6.76 5.64
N GLN A 42 -7.83 -7.36 4.54
CA GLN A 42 -9.26 -7.47 4.24
C GLN A 42 -10.01 -8.21 5.36
N ALA A 43 -9.47 -9.32 5.84
CA ALA A 43 -10.07 -10.07 6.93
C ALA A 43 -10.15 -9.24 8.23
N ALA A 44 -9.11 -8.44 8.52
CA ALA A 44 -9.09 -7.55 9.69
C ALA A 44 -10.15 -6.44 9.58
N LEU A 45 -10.30 -5.82 8.41
CA LEU A 45 -11.34 -4.82 8.12
C LEU A 45 -12.74 -5.43 8.29
N ASN A 46 -12.97 -6.60 7.72
CA ASN A 46 -14.28 -7.30 7.81
C ASN A 46 -14.64 -7.63 9.26
N ARG A 47 -13.68 -8.08 10.09
CA ARG A 47 -13.92 -8.32 11.53
C ARG A 47 -14.35 -7.06 12.29
N GLN A 48 -14.02 -5.88 11.78
CA GLN A 48 -14.42 -4.59 12.35
C GLN A 48 -15.68 -4.01 11.69
N GLY A 49 -16.40 -4.79 10.87
CA GLY A 49 -17.61 -4.36 10.19
C GLY A 49 -17.37 -3.39 9.02
N VAL A 50 -16.13 -3.28 8.54
CA VAL A 50 -15.78 -2.45 7.38
C VAL A 50 -15.79 -3.31 6.13
N VAL A 51 -16.78 -3.10 5.26
CA VAL A 51 -16.86 -3.82 3.98
C VAL A 51 -15.86 -3.22 3.00
N ALA A 52 -14.79 -3.95 2.72
CA ALA A 52 -13.75 -3.55 1.79
C ALA A 52 -13.27 -4.74 0.97
N GLU A 53 -12.79 -4.48 -0.24
CA GLU A 53 -12.07 -5.41 -1.10
C GLU A 53 -10.62 -4.93 -1.21
N VAL A 54 -9.66 -5.76 -0.80
CA VAL A 54 -8.24 -5.44 -0.90
C VAL A 54 -7.61 -6.32 -1.96
N VAL A 55 -7.30 -5.70 -3.11
CA VAL A 55 -6.74 -6.40 -4.26
C VAL A 55 -5.22 -6.45 -4.14
N ASN A 56 -4.66 -7.67 -4.24
CA ASN A 56 -3.22 -7.87 -4.21
C ASN A 56 -2.59 -7.48 -5.56
N GLY A 57 -1.87 -6.37 -5.55
CA GLY A 57 -1.06 -5.86 -6.65
C GLY A 57 0.45 -6.00 -6.38
N GLY A 58 0.87 -6.92 -5.50
CA GLY A 58 2.28 -7.21 -5.21
C GLY A 58 2.94 -8.05 -6.30
N VAL A 59 4.21 -7.72 -6.60
CA VAL A 59 5.07 -8.50 -7.51
C VAL A 59 6.44 -8.67 -6.86
N SER A 60 6.80 -9.91 -6.53
CA SER A 60 8.08 -10.20 -5.85
C SER A 60 9.28 -9.70 -6.65
N GLY A 61 10.19 -8.99 -5.97
CA GLY A 61 11.38 -8.41 -6.57
C GLY A 61 11.15 -7.07 -7.29
N ASP A 62 9.92 -6.55 -7.29
CA ASP A 62 9.61 -5.29 -7.95
C ASP A 62 10.28 -4.09 -7.29
N THR A 63 10.69 -3.13 -8.10
CA THR A 63 11.24 -1.85 -7.67
C THR A 63 10.20 -0.75 -7.85
N SER A 64 10.50 0.45 -7.37
CA SER A 64 9.67 1.62 -7.64
C SER A 64 9.46 1.86 -9.14
N THR A 65 10.46 1.60 -9.98
CA THR A 65 10.37 1.66 -11.46
C THR A 65 9.36 0.65 -12.01
N GLY A 66 9.39 -0.60 -11.52
CA GLY A 66 8.44 -1.63 -11.94
C GLY A 66 7.01 -1.26 -11.57
N GLY A 67 6.80 -0.71 -10.37
CA GLY A 67 5.51 -0.18 -9.93
C GLY A 67 4.96 0.88 -10.88
N VAL A 68 5.79 1.85 -11.31
CA VAL A 68 5.41 2.88 -12.30
C VAL A 68 4.93 2.23 -13.60
N GLY A 69 5.67 1.22 -14.09
CA GLY A 69 5.34 0.55 -15.36
C GLY A 69 4.00 -0.19 -15.36
N ARG A 70 3.48 -0.60 -14.20
CA ARG A 70 2.27 -1.43 -14.12
C ARG A 70 1.07 -0.79 -13.45
N LEU A 71 1.23 0.31 -12.73
CA LEU A 71 0.10 0.93 -12.00
C LEU A 71 -1.07 1.28 -12.93
N ALA A 72 -0.80 1.93 -14.06
CA ALA A 72 -1.85 2.33 -14.99
C ALA A 72 -2.64 1.13 -15.54
N TRP A 73 -1.97 0.02 -15.79
CA TRP A 73 -2.59 -1.23 -16.22
C TRP A 73 -3.45 -1.85 -15.09
N LEU A 74 -2.93 -1.89 -13.86
CA LEU A 74 -3.66 -2.40 -12.69
C LEU A 74 -4.92 -1.59 -12.39
N LEU A 75 -4.87 -0.28 -12.55
CA LEU A 75 -6.04 0.59 -12.36
C LEU A 75 -7.11 0.38 -13.42
N GLY A 76 -6.73 -0.15 -14.59
CA GLY A 76 -7.69 -0.43 -15.67
C GLY A 76 -8.35 0.84 -16.22
N SER A 77 -9.35 0.62 -17.08
CA SER A 77 -10.15 1.70 -17.68
C SER A 77 -11.66 1.57 -17.41
N ASP A 78 -12.08 0.44 -16.83
CA ASP A 78 -13.50 0.20 -16.53
C ASP A 78 -13.91 0.87 -15.21
N PRO A 79 -14.83 1.84 -15.24
CA PRO A 79 -15.32 2.50 -14.02
C PRO A 79 -15.96 1.52 -13.02
N ALA A 80 -16.58 0.42 -13.48
CA ALA A 80 -17.21 -0.55 -12.60
C ALA A 80 -16.19 -1.35 -11.76
N SER A 81 -14.93 -1.38 -12.18
CA SER A 81 -13.81 -1.99 -11.46
C SER A 81 -12.86 -0.97 -10.85
N ALA A 82 -13.25 0.31 -10.78
CA ALA A 82 -12.42 1.38 -10.24
C ALA A 82 -12.05 1.13 -8.76
N PHE A 83 -10.84 1.53 -8.40
CA PHE A 83 -10.40 1.57 -7.02
C PHE A 83 -10.75 2.92 -6.40
N ASP A 84 -10.91 2.93 -5.08
CA ASP A 84 -11.11 4.16 -4.30
C ASP A 84 -9.81 4.62 -3.65
N ALA A 85 -8.92 3.68 -3.36
CA ALA A 85 -7.67 3.96 -2.68
C ALA A 85 -6.55 3.03 -3.15
N VAL A 86 -5.33 3.46 -2.96
CA VAL A 86 -4.13 2.65 -3.17
C VAL A 86 -3.22 2.72 -1.95
N ILE A 87 -2.70 1.57 -1.52
CA ILE A 87 -1.57 1.47 -0.60
C ILE A 87 -0.34 1.26 -1.46
N ILE A 88 0.64 2.15 -1.38
CA ILE A 88 1.90 2.06 -2.11
C ILE A 88 2.98 1.54 -1.15
N GLU A 89 3.39 0.29 -1.36
CA GLU A 89 4.43 -0.40 -0.60
C GLU A 89 5.54 -0.80 -1.58
N LEU A 90 6.47 0.10 -1.85
CA LEU A 90 7.58 -0.08 -2.78
C LEU A 90 8.84 0.66 -2.31
N GLY A 91 9.99 0.20 -2.79
CA GLY A 91 11.30 0.78 -2.52
C GLY A 91 12.22 -0.15 -1.73
N ALA A 92 11.71 -1.24 -1.13
CA ALA A 92 12.59 -2.20 -0.45
C ALA A 92 13.66 -2.75 -1.40
N ASN A 93 13.27 -3.15 -2.61
CA ASN A 93 14.21 -3.65 -3.62
C ASN A 93 15.12 -2.56 -4.18
N ASP A 94 14.69 -1.31 -4.24
CA ASP A 94 15.53 -0.16 -4.58
C ASP A 94 16.66 -0.02 -3.54
N GLY A 95 16.30 -0.01 -2.24
CA GLY A 95 17.24 0.03 -1.13
C GLY A 95 18.19 -1.17 -1.11
N LEU A 96 17.67 -2.40 -1.24
CA LEU A 96 18.50 -3.61 -1.24
C LEU A 96 19.51 -3.64 -2.38
N ARG A 97 19.19 -3.05 -3.53
CA ARG A 97 20.07 -2.94 -4.70
C ARG A 97 20.94 -1.70 -4.70
N GLY A 98 20.83 -0.83 -3.70
CA GLY A 98 21.58 0.41 -3.61
C GLY A 98 21.30 1.37 -4.77
N LEU A 99 20.06 1.39 -5.29
CA LEU A 99 19.66 2.31 -6.35
C LEU A 99 19.66 3.75 -5.81
N ASP A 100 19.81 4.73 -6.71
CA ASP A 100 19.83 6.14 -6.33
C ASP A 100 18.50 6.52 -5.63
N PRO A 101 18.54 7.02 -4.37
CA PRO A 101 17.34 7.46 -3.66
C PRO A 101 16.54 8.53 -4.42
N ALA A 102 17.21 9.37 -5.23
CA ALA A 102 16.51 10.36 -6.05
C ALA A 102 15.67 9.72 -7.16
N ASP A 103 16.09 8.59 -7.72
CA ASP A 103 15.30 7.84 -8.70
C ASP A 103 14.08 7.20 -8.02
N THR A 104 14.29 6.59 -6.85
CA THR A 104 13.21 6.02 -6.03
C THR A 104 12.17 7.09 -5.69
N GLU A 105 12.62 8.27 -5.24
CA GLU A 105 11.74 9.40 -4.92
C GLU A 105 10.93 9.87 -6.14
N ARG A 106 11.56 10.01 -7.31
CA ARG A 106 10.86 10.38 -8.56
C ARG A 106 9.80 9.36 -8.95
N ASN A 107 10.10 8.07 -8.83
CA ASN A 107 9.19 6.99 -9.17
C ASN A 107 7.99 6.95 -8.21
N LEU A 108 8.22 7.02 -6.91
CA LEU A 108 7.14 7.06 -5.91
C LEU A 108 6.26 8.30 -6.09
N ALA A 109 6.86 9.47 -6.36
CA ALA A 109 6.10 10.68 -6.72
C ALA A 109 5.24 10.48 -7.98
N ALA A 110 5.74 9.78 -9.00
CA ALA A 110 4.97 9.47 -10.21
C ALA A 110 3.80 8.53 -9.90
N LEU A 111 3.99 7.53 -9.04
CA LEU A 111 2.92 6.63 -8.58
C LEU A 111 1.82 7.40 -7.85
N ILE A 112 2.20 8.27 -6.89
CA ILE A 112 1.26 9.11 -6.14
C ILE A 112 0.46 9.99 -7.10
N ARG A 113 1.12 10.73 -7.99
CA ARG A 113 0.44 11.58 -8.99
C ARG A 113 -0.50 10.80 -9.90
N THR A 114 -0.11 9.60 -10.33
CA THR A 114 -0.98 8.75 -11.15
C THR A 114 -2.24 8.33 -10.40
N ALA A 115 -2.12 8.00 -9.12
CA ALA A 115 -3.25 7.68 -8.27
C ALA A 115 -4.16 8.90 -8.05
N GLU A 116 -3.59 10.07 -7.73
CA GLU A 116 -4.32 11.33 -7.55
C GLU A 116 -5.10 11.75 -8.81
N GLN A 117 -4.49 11.61 -9.99
CA GLN A 117 -5.14 11.89 -11.28
C GLN A 117 -6.33 10.98 -11.57
N ARG A 118 -6.37 9.81 -10.95
CA ARG A 118 -7.49 8.86 -11.01
C ARG A 118 -8.49 9.04 -9.87
N GLY A 119 -8.30 10.04 -9.01
CA GLY A 119 -9.17 10.33 -7.86
C GLY A 119 -9.01 9.36 -6.68
N LEU A 120 -7.94 8.55 -6.65
CA LEU A 120 -7.68 7.63 -5.57
C LEU A 120 -7.08 8.33 -4.36
N LEU A 121 -7.52 7.92 -3.17
CA LEU A 121 -6.79 8.23 -1.94
C LEU A 121 -5.54 7.35 -1.82
N VAL A 122 -4.45 7.95 -1.36
CA VAL A 122 -3.15 7.26 -1.25
C VAL A 122 -2.75 7.07 0.20
N LEU A 123 -2.32 5.86 0.55
CA LEU A 123 -1.53 5.56 1.74
C LEU A 123 -0.12 5.15 1.28
N LEU A 124 0.85 6.02 1.51
CA LEU A 124 2.27 5.71 1.27
C LEU A 124 2.84 5.00 2.49
N THR A 125 3.51 3.87 2.29
CA THR A 125 4.26 3.18 3.34
C THR A 125 5.76 3.39 3.15
N GLY A 126 6.43 3.78 4.23
CA GLY A 126 7.87 3.98 4.22
C GLY A 126 8.65 2.68 4.32
N MET A 127 9.90 2.75 3.90
CA MET A 127 10.89 1.70 4.01
C MET A 127 12.21 2.26 4.55
N LEU A 128 13.01 1.44 5.20
CA LEU A 128 14.33 1.82 5.69
C LEU A 128 15.43 1.19 4.83
N ALA A 129 16.46 1.97 4.55
CA ALA A 129 17.63 1.49 3.85
C ALA A 129 18.40 0.44 4.67
N PRO A 130 18.99 -0.58 4.03
CA PRO A 130 19.92 -1.47 4.69
C PRO A 130 21.11 -0.70 5.29
N PRO A 131 21.50 -0.97 6.55
CA PRO A 131 22.53 -0.19 7.24
C PRO A 131 23.92 -0.30 6.61
N ASN A 132 24.18 -1.36 5.87
CA ASN A 132 25.45 -1.58 5.16
C ASN A 132 25.71 -0.64 3.98
N LEU A 133 24.72 0.13 3.54
CA LEU A 133 24.87 1.13 2.47
C LEU A 133 25.40 2.48 2.97
N GLY A 134 25.64 2.61 4.26
CA GLY A 134 26.21 3.80 4.88
C GLY A 134 25.18 4.86 5.29
N ALA A 135 25.63 5.75 6.19
CA ALA A 135 24.74 6.72 6.83
C ALA A 135 24.15 7.75 5.86
N GLU A 136 24.93 8.19 4.88
CA GLU A 136 24.48 9.20 3.90
C GLU A 136 23.37 8.63 3.00
N TYR A 137 23.56 7.42 2.48
CA TYR A 137 22.52 6.73 1.72
C TYR A 137 21.25 6.55 2.57
N GLY A 138 21.42 6.03 3.80
CA GLY A 138 20.30 5.82 4.73
C GLY A 138 19.52 7.11 5.00
N LYS A 139 20.21 8.24 5.23
CA LYS A 139 19.56 9.53 5.44
C LYS A 139 18.73 9.97 4.24
N GLN A 140 19.29 9.85 3.03
CA GLN A 140 18.60 10.23 1.79
C GLN A 140 17.39 9.32 1.54
N PHE A 141 17.61 8.00 1.58
CA PHE A 141 16.56 7.01 1.32
C PHE A 141 15.42 7.05 2.35
N ASN A 142 15.74 7.02 3.64
CA ASN A 142 14.71 7.04 4.68
C ASN A 142 13.92 8.37 4.69
N GLY A 143 14.58 9.48 4.34
CA GLY A 143 13.98 10.81 4.31
C GLY A 143 13.06 11.08 3.12
N LEU A 144 13.13 10.28 2.03
CA LEU A 144 12.32 10.53 0.84
C LEU A 144 10.81 10.29 1.09
N TYR A 145 10.46 9.29 1.88
CA TYR A 145 9.05 8.94 2.13
C TYR A 145 8.27 10.03 2.86
N PRO A 146 8.73 10.54 4.03
CA PRO A 146 8.02 11.63 4.70
C PRO A 146 7.98 12.90 3.84
N ARG A 147 9.05 13.23 3.09
CA ARG A 147 9.02 14.38 2.17
C ARG A 147 7.94 14.24 1.09
N LEU A 148 7.80 13.05 0.50
CA LEU A 148 6.76 12.77 -0.49
C LEU A 148 5.36 12.86 0.13
N ALA A 149 5.16 12.28 1.31
CA ALA A 149 3.88 12.34 2.00
C ALA A 149 3.45 13.78 2.30
N ASP A 150 4.38 14.60 2.80
CA ASP A 150 4.14 16.01 3.09
C ASP A 150 3.87 16.82 1.81
N ALA A 151 4.68 16.60 0.75
CA ALA A 151 4.56 17.33 -0.51
C ALA A 151 3.25 17.05 -1.25
N HIS A 152 2.70 15.85 -1.12
CA HIS A 152 1.45 15.44 -1.75
C HIS A 152 0.24 15.48 -0.80
N GLY A 153 0.45 15.68 0.50
CA GLY A 153 -0.64 15.65 1.49
C GLY A 153 -1.32 14.30 1.62
N VAL A 154 -0.58 13.20 1.39
CA VAL A 154 -1.12 11.84 1.44
C VAL A 154 -0.91 11.19 2.81
N ALA A 155 -1.74 10.18 3.13
CA ALA A 155 -1.57 9.42 4.36
C ALA A 155 -0.22 8.67 4.34
N PHE A 156 0.44 8.62 5.49
CA PHE A 156 1.79 8.05 5.60
C PHE A 156 1.91 7.08 6.77
N TYR A 157 2.44 5.88 6.48
CA TYR A 157 2.86 4.89 7.46
C TYR A 157 4.39 4.79 7.45
N PRO A 158 5.09 5.18 8.52
CA PRO A 158 6.54 5.46 8.48
C PRO A 158 7.43 4.28 8.11
N PHE A 159 7.08 3.06 8.55
CA PHE A 159 7.87 1.87 8.25
C PHE A 159 6.99 0.63 8.13
N PHE A 160 6.87 0.06 6.94
CA PHE A 160 5.99 -1.08 6.69
C PHE A 160 6.29 -2.30 7.57
N LEU A 161 7.56 -2.55 7.87
CA LEU A 161 8.02 -3.66 8.70
C LEU A 161 8.17 -3.30 10.19
N GLU A 162 7.50 -2.25 10.68
CA GLU A 162 7.55 -1.85 12.07
C GLU A 162 7.13 -2.99 13.01
N GLY A 163 7.97 -3.30 13.99
CA GLY A 163 7.77 -4.39 14.95
C GLY A 163 8.06 -5.79 14.40
N VAL A 164 8.49 -5.91 13.12
CA VAL A 164 8.78 -7.21 12.45
C VAL A 164 10.23 -7.30 12.01
N ALA A 165 10.78 -6.22 11.47
CA ALA A 165 12.17 -6.22 11.00
C ALA A 165 13.15 -6.65 12.10
N ALA A 166 14.15 -7.46 11.73
CA ALA A 166 15.17 -8.00 12.60
C ALA A 166 14.66 -8.90 13.78
N ARG A 167 13.42 -9.39 13.68
CA ARG A 167 12.85 -10.34 14.65
C ARG A 167 12.73 -11.73 14.02
N PRO A 168 13.64 -12.66 14.31
CA PRO A 168 13.67 -13.98 13.66
C PRO A 168 12.36 -14.76 13.78
N GLU A 169 11.65 -14.63 14.90
CA GLU A 169 10.37 -15.29 15.14
C GLU A 169 9.21 -14.77 14.28
N LEU A 170 9.36 -13.59 13.67
CA LEU A 170 8.37 -12.96 12.80
C LEU A 170 8.76 -12.95 11.33
N ASN A 171 9.91 -13.51 10.99
CA ASN A 171 10.43 -13.55 9.62
C ASN A 171 10.64 -14.99 9.14
N LEU A 172 10.70 -15.15 7.83
CA LEU A 172 11.14 -16.39 7.19
C LEU A 172 12.65 -16.59 7.42
N THR A 173 13.17 -17.73 7.02
CA THR A 173 14.58 -18.10 7.21
C THR A 173 15.57 -17.19 6.50
N ASP A 174 15.11 -16.41 5.53
CA ASP A 174 15.92 -15.40 4.83
C ASP A 174 16.12 -14.10 5.63
N ALA A 175 15.42 -13.96 6.76
CA ALA A 175 15.45 -12.78 7.65
C ALA A 175 15.03 -11.45 6.97
N LEU A 176 14.42 -11.50 5.80
CA LEU A 176 13.96 -10.34 5.02
C LEU A 176 12.44 -10.30 4.90
N HIS A 177 11.81 -11.46 4.72
CA HIS A 177 10.38 -11.55 4.48
C HIS A 177 9.64 -11.96 5.76
N PRO A 178 8.53 -11.29 6.11
CA PRO A 178 7.68 -11.68 7.22
C PRO A 178 7.13 -13.10 7.04
N ASN A 179 7.05 -13.86 8.11
CA ASN A 179 6.23 -15.07 8.16
C ASN A 179 4.75 -14.69 8.44
N ALA A 180 3.86 -15.68 8.53
CA ALA A 180 2.44 -15.43 8.76
C ALA A 180 2.16 -14.58 10.02
N ALA A 181 2.90 -14.82 11.13
CA ALA A 181 2.77 -14.03 12.36
C ALA A 181 3.30 -12.60 12.18
N GLY A 182 4.39 -12.42 11.43
CA GLY A 182 4.89 -11.09 11.07
C GLY A 182 3.90 -10.28 10.25
N VAL A 183 3.20 -10.93 9.30
CA VAL A 183 2.13 -10.25 8.55
C VAL A 183 0.96 -9.84 9.45
N ASP A 184 0.61 -10.63 10.48
CA ASP A 184 -0.41 -10.22 11.44
C ASP A 184 -0.03 -8.95 12.19
N VAL A 185 1.24 -8.83 12.63
CA VAL A 185 1.77 -7.61 13.28
C VAL A 185 1.70 -6.42 12.33
N ILE A 186 2.11 -6.57 11.06
CA ILE A 186 2.02 -5.49 10.06
C ILE A 186 0.57 -5.02 9.91
N VAL A 187 -0.37 -5.96 9.78
CA VAL A 187 -1.80 -5.64 9.63
C VAL A 187 -2.32 -4.91 10.85
N GLU A 188 -2.03 -5.36 12.06
CA GLU A 188 -2.45 -4.69 13.29
C GLU A 188 -1.95 -3.24 13.36
N ASN A 189 -0.68 -3.02 13.01
CA ASN A 189 -0.05 -1.71 13.07
C ASN A 189 -0.61 -0.72 12.03
N ILE A 190 -0.85 -1.16 10.79
CA ILE A 190 -1.32 -0.28 9.72
C ILE A 190 -2.84 -0.06 9.73
N LEU A 191 -3.59 -0.99 10.34
CA LEU A 191 -5.06 -1.00 10.32
C LEU A 191 -5.72 0.32 10.73
N PRO A 192 -5.27 1.04 11.78
CA PRO A 192 -5.86 2.34 12.14
C PRO A 192 -5.76 3.38 11.01
N LEU A 193 -4.62 3.44 10.30
CA LEU A 193 -4.43 4.37 9.19
C LEU A 193 -5.30 3.99 7.98
N VAL A 194 -5.39 2.69 7.67
CA VAL A 194 -6.27 2.21 6.60
C VAL A 194 -7.73 2.55 6.91
N ARG A 195 -8.17 2.39 8.16
CA ARG A 195 -9.54 2.78 8.56
C ARG A 195 -9.81 4.27 8.38
N ASN A 196 -8.85 5.13 8.73
CA ASN A 196 -8.96 6.58 8.49
C ASN A 196 -9.07 6.87 6.99
N LEU A 197 -8.24 6.24 6.17
CA LEU A 197 -8.32 6.34 4.70
C LEU A 197 -9.71 5.96 4.18
N LEU A 198 -10.28 4.84 4.65
CA LEU A 198 -11.62 4.39 4.27
C LEU A 198 -12.73 5.32 4.75
N ALA A 199 -12.54 5.99 5.88
CA ALA A 199 -13.49 7.01 6.35
C ALA A 199 -13.52 8.21 5.39
N GLU A 200 -12.36 8.63 4.87
CA GLU A 200 -12.28 9.71 3.88
C GLU A 200 -12.91 9.29 2.54
N VAL A 201 -12.66 8.05 2.06
CA VAL A 201 -13.34 7.52 0.86
C VAL A 201 -14.87 7.63 1.01
N LYS A 202 -15.41 7.21 2.17
CA LYS A 202 -16.86 7.28 2.43
C LYS A 202 -17.41 8.71 2.47
N LYS A 203 -16.60 9.69 2.90
CA LYS A 203 -16.97 11.11 2.85
C LYS A 203 -17.02 11.61 1.41
N GLN A 204 -16.02 11.28 0.59
CA GLN A 204 -15.97 11.66 -0.82
C GLN A 204 -17.15 11.10 -1.62
N ARG A 205 -17.55 9.84 -1.38
CA ARG A 205 -18.70 9.21 -2.04
C ARG A 205 -20.06 9.85 -1.69
N LYS A 206 -20.11 10.63 -0.60
CA LYS A 206 -21.34 11.31 -0.14
C LYS A 206 -21.42 12.77 -0.57
N ALA A 207 -20.31 13.35 -1.02
CA ALA A 207 -20.21 14.75 -1.43
C ALA A 207 -20.62 14.94 -2.90
#